data_5d1e0c37e3107c00e66853af77dab20f
#
_entry.id   5d1e0c37e3107c00e66853af77dab20f
#
_cell.length_a   1.000
_cell.length_b   1.000
_cell.length_c   1.000
_cell.angle_alpha   90.00
_cell.angle_beta   90.00
_cell.angle_gamma   90.00
#
_symmetry.space_group_name_H-M   'P 1'
#
loop_
_entity.id
_entity.type
_entity.pdbx_description
1 polymer ?
#
loop_
_entity_poly.entity_id
_entity_poly.type
_entity_poly.pdbx_seq_one_letter_code
_entity_poly.pdbx_strand_id
1 'polypeptide(L)'
;MLLEEVMQQLEEMGTEQNRKTYKNHGAKEPLFGVSFANLKLLKKKIKKDHDLAISLWETKNMDARTLATMVLDPKKLASEKLDEWVQEVDYYCLMDVLMTAICTAPISLEKMEEWTKSDDEWIGRAGWSLLANIAIKNKTLEDEFFLPYLKEIHMHIHNEKNRKRESMNHALIAIGIRNENLEQQAIEIAREIGKVEVDHGPTSCKTPDAEPYIKKARERAEKKKVK
;
A
#
# COMPACT_ATOMS: atom_id res chain seq x y z
N MET A 1 -26.33 -2.64 1.82
CA MET A 1 -26.38 -3.97 1.13
C MET A 1 -26.05 -5.04 2.16
N LEU A 2 -26.69 -6.19 2.10
CA LEU A 2 -26.37 -7.31 2.97
C LEU A 2 -25.07 -8.00 2.53
N LEU A 3 -24.38 -8.66 3.44
CA LEU A 3 -23.12 -9.37 3.14
C LEU A 3 -23.30 -10.40 2.02
N GLU A 4 -24.38 -11.22 2.10
CA GLU A 4 -24.69 -12.26 1.14
C GLU A 4 -24.89 -11.69 -0.27
N GLU A 5 -25.58 -10.56 -0.39
CA GLU A 5 -25.81 -9.88 -1.68
C GLU A 5 -24.48 -9.39 -2.29
N VAL A 6 -23.56 -8.88 -1.45
CA VAL A 6 -22.27 -8.42 -1.91
C VAL A 6 -21.40 -9.60 -2.34
N MET A 7 -21.35 -10.67 -1.55
CA MET A 7 -20.59 -11.88 -1.87
C MET A 7 -21.07 -12.51 -3.17
N GLN A 8 -22.39 -12.61 -3.40
CA GLN A 8 -22.94 -13.10 -4.64
C GLN A 8 -22.52 -12.22 -5.83
N GLN A 9 -22.60 -10.88 -5.72
CA GLN A 9 -22.16 -9.99 -6.80
C GLN A 9 -20.66 -10.10 -7.06
N LEU A 10 -19.83 -10.29 -6.03
CA LEU A 10 -18.40 -10.53 -6.20
C LEU A 10 -18.12 -11.81 -6.96
N GLU A 11 -18.83 -12.89 -6.65
CA GLU A 11 -18.71 -14.18 -7.34
C GLU A 11 -19.12 -14.07 -8.81
N GLU A 12 -20.27 -13.44 -9.10
CA GLU A 12 -20.77 -13.21 -10.47
C GLU A 12 -19.81 -12.33 -11.31
N MET A 13 -19.08 -11.40 -10.69
CA MET A 13 -18.10 -10.51 -11.34
C MET A 13 -16.71 -11.12 -11.45
N GLY A 14 -16.46 -12.24 -10.81
CA GLY A 14 -15.17 -12.95 -10.83
C GLY A 14 -14.85 -13.53 -12.21
N THR A 15 -13.58 -13.63 -12.55
CA THR A 15 -13.12 -14.27 -13.79
C THR A 15 -11.91 -15.15 -13.54
N GLU A 16 -11.84 -16.28 -14.25
CA GLU A 16 -10.68 -17.18 -14.12
C GLU A 16 -9.37 -16.53 -14.56
N GLN A 17 -9.42 -15.62 -15.54
CA GLN A 17 -8.25 -14.88 -15.98
C GLN A 17 -7.69 -13.99 -14.87
N ASN A 18 -8.55 -13.25 -14.15
CA ASN A 18 -8.12 -12.43 -13.02
C ASN A 18 -7.65 -13.29 -11.85
N ARG A 19 -8.33 -14.41 -11.56
CA ARG A 19 -7.87 -15.37 -10.54
C ARG A 19 -6.45 -15.83 -10.82
N LYS A 20 -6.16 -16.26 -12.05
CA LYS A 20 -4.81 -16.65 -12.46
C LYS A 20 -3.81 -15.50 -12.29
N THR A 21 -4.17 -14.30 -12.72
CA THR A 21 -3.32 -13.12 -12.57
C THR A 21 -3.03 -12.84 -11.10
N TYR A 22 -4.04 -12.80 -10.24
CA TYR A 22 -3.86 -12.50 -8.82
C TYR A 22 -3.06 -13.59 -8.10
N LYS A 23 -3.24 -14.87 -8.45
CA LYS A 23 -2.41 -15.98 -7.93
C LYS A 23 -0.94 -15.82 -8.32
N ASN A 24 -0.64 -15.41 -9.55
CA ASN A 24 0.73 -15.11 -9.97
C ASN A 24 1.37 -13.98 -9.14
N HIS A 25 0.55 -13.06 -8.64
CA HIS A 25 0.95 -11.99 -7.73
C HIS A 25 0.93 -12.40 -6.25
N GLY A 26 0.67 -13.67 -5.94
CA GLY A 26 0.71 -14.22 -4.58
C GLY A 26 -0.62 -14.25 -3.84
N ALA A 27 -1.75 -13.92 -4.48
CA ALA A 27 -3.06 -14.06 -3.83
C ALA A 27 -3.40 -15.53 -3.56
N LYS A 28 -3.96 -15.79 -2.38
CA LYS A 28 -4.41 -17.11 -1.95
C LYS A 28 -5.92 -17.25 -2.04
N GLU A 29 -6.41 -18.48 -2.06
CA GLU A 29 -7.84 -18.77 -1.93
C GLU A 29 -8.35 -18.48 -0.49
N PRO A 30 -9.63 -18.12 -0.31
CA PRO A 30 -10.66 -18.00 -1.34
C PRO A 30 -10.54 -16.69 -2.16
N LEU A 31 -10.79 -16.79 -3.47
CA LEU A 31 -10.60 -15.72 -4.44
C LEU A 31 -11.55 -15.90 -5.63
N PHE A 32 -12.36 -14.89 -5.96
CA PHE A 32 -13.24 -14.89 -7.13
C PHE A 32 -12.58 -14.34 -8.40
N GLY A 33 -11.61 -13.43 -8.25
CA GLY A 33 -10.93 -12.78 -9.37
C GLY A 33 -11.70 -11.58 -9.92
N VAL A 34 -12.17 -10.71 -9.06
CA VAL A 34 -12.94 -9.52 -9.42
C VAL A 34 -11.99 -8.39 -9.82
N SER A 35 -12.24 -7.75 -10.98
CA SER A 35 -11.42 -6.61 -11.42
C SER A 35 -11.58 -5.39 -10.48
N PHE A 36 -10.52 -4.57 -10.35
CA PHE A 36 -10.61 -3.30 -9.61
C PHE A 36 -11.69 -2.35 -10.16
N ALA A 37 -12.01 -2.42 -11.44
CA ALA A 37 -13.11 -1.65 -12.04
C ALA A 37 -14.45 -2.09 -11.46
N ASN A 38 -14.71 -3.38 -11.36
CA ASN A 38 -15.92 -3.94 -10.77
C ASN A 38 -16.01 -3.66 -9.25
N LEU A 39 -14.91 -3.80 -8.52
CA LEU A 39 -14.86 -3.41 -7.10
C LEU A 39 -15.21 -1.94 -6.89
N LYS A 40 -14.76 -1.04 -7.78
CA LYS A 40 -15.13 0.38 -7.75
C LYS A 40 -16.62 0.61 -8.04
N LEU A 41 -17.26 -0.21 -8.86
CA LEU A 41 -18.71 -0.14 -9.08
C LEU A 41 -19.47 -0.54 -7.81
N LEU A 42 -19.07 -1.62 -7.14
CA LEU A 42 -19.65 -2.02 -5.85
C LEU A 42 -19.42 -0.94 -4.78
N LYS A 43 -18.21 -0.41 -4.67
CA LYS A 43 -17.92 0.72 -3.77
C LYS A 43 -18.87 1.90 -3.98
N LYS A 44 -19.20 2.25 -5.24
CA LYS A 44 -20.13 3.36 -5.53
C LYS A 44 -21.55 3.07 -5.02
N LYS A 45 -22.00 1.82 -5.10
CA LYS A 45 -23.32 1.39 -4.61
C LYS A 45 -23.36 1.38 -3.08
N ILE A 46 -22.34 0.79 -2.45
CA ILE A 46 -22.24 0.60 -0.99
C ILE A 46 -21.92 1.92 -0.29
N LYS A 47 -21.07 2.75 -0.89
CA LYS A 47 -20.46 3.95 -0.29
C LYS A 47 -19.55 3.60 0.88
N LYS A 48 -19.66 4.30 2.03
CA LYS A 48 -18.99 3.95 3.29
C LYS A 48 -19.94 3.13 4.15
N ASP A 49 -19.48 1.95 4.54
CA ASP A 49 -20.20 1.03 5.43
C ASP A 49 -19.17 0.25 6.24
N HIS A 50 -18.89 0.73 7.47
CA HIS A 50 -17.85 0.17 8.32
C HIS A 50 -18.17 -1.26 8.77
N ASP A 51 -19.41 -1.52 9.16
CA ASP A 51 -19.83 -2.82 9.69
C ASP A 51 -19.79 -3.89 8.59
N LEU A 52 -20.23 -3.52 7.38
CA LEU A 52 -20.09 -4.38 6.22
C LEU A 52 -18.61 -4.60 5.86
N ALA A 53 -17.73 -3.60 6.02
CA ALA A 53 -16.29 -3.77 5.78
C ALA A 53 -15.69 -4.81 6.73
N ILE A 54 -16.05 -4.76 8.02
CA ILE A 54 -15.63 -5.79 8.99
C ILE A 54 -16.12 -7.18 8.54
N SER A 55 -17.41 -7.32 8.24
CA SER A 55 -17.98 -8.60 7.80
C SER A 55 -17.35 -9.14 6.51
N LEU A 56 -17.05 -8.26 5.54
CA LEU A 56 -16.35 -8.62 4.30
C LEU A 56 -14.92 -9.12 4.58
N TRP A 57 -14.21 -8.47 5.51
CA TRP A 57 -12.86 -8.90 5.88
C TRP A 57 -12.85 -10.30 6.50
N GLU A 58 -13.81 -10.59 7.35
CA GLU A 58 -13.96 -11.86 8.06
C GLU A 58 -14.26 -13.05 7.12
N THR A 59 -14.75 -12.80 5.91
CA THR A 59 -14.93 -13.85 4.89
C THR A 59 -13.63 -14.50 4.44
N LYS A 60 -12.48 -13.87 4.68
CA LYS A 60 -11.15 -14.24 4.18
C LYS A 60 -11.01 -14.30 2.66
N ASN A 61 -12.06 -13.99 1.91
CA ASN A 61 -12.01 -13.90 0.45
C ASN A 61 -11.22 -12.64 0.03
N MET A 62 -10.25 -12.80 -0.86
CA MET A 62 -9.33 -11.71 -1.25
C MET A 62 -10.03 -10.53 -1.92
N ASP A 63 -11.04 -10.79 -2.75
CA ASP A 63 -11.81 -9.72 -3.40
C ASP A 63 -12.70 -8.99 -2.39
N ALA A 64 -13.33 -9.74 -1.46
CA ALA A 64 -14.12 -9.17 -0.38
C ALA A 64 -13.26 -8.32 0.57
N ARG A 65 -12.07 -8.80 0.96
CA ARG A 65 -11.10 -8.03 1.75
C ARG A 65 -10.65 -6.75 1.02
N THR A 66 -10.42 -6.85 -0.29
CA THR A 66 -10.09 -5.66 -1.10
C THR A 66 -11.24 -4.67 -1.13
N LEU A 67 -12.49 -5.13 -1.29
CA LEU A 67 -13.68 -4.28 -1.22
C LEU A 67 -13.87 -3.68 0.18
N ALA A 68 -13.61 -4.45 1.25
CA ALA A 68 -13.65 -3.99 2.63
C ALA A 68 -12.80 -2.73 2.82
N THR A 69 -11.56 -2.71 2.32
CA THR A 69 -10.68 -1.53 2.40
C THR A 69 -11.26 -0.30 1.69
N MET A 70 -12.09 -0.52 0.66
CA MET A 70 -12.67 0.59 -0.13
C MET A 70 -13.91 1.20 0.52
N VAL A 71 -14.65 0.43 1.34
CA VAL A 71 -15.90 0.86 1.99
C VAL A 71 -15.72 1.15 3.48
N LEU A 72 -14.57 0.79 4.05
CA LEU A 72 -14.18 1.04 5.43
C LEU A 72 -14.28 2.53 5.80
N ASP A 73 -14.72 2.81 7.03
CA ASP A 73 -14.43 4.09 7.68
C ASP A 73 -13.16 3.96 8.54
N PRO A 74 -12.01 4.47 8.09
CA PRO A 74 -10.74 4.26 8.78
C PRO A 74 -10.69 4.95 10.16
N LYS A 75 -11.58 5.90 10.44
CA LYS A 75 -11.67 6.56 11.74
C LYS A 75 -12.33 5.69 12.83
N LYS A 76 -13.05 4.65 12.40
CA LYS A 76 -13.74 3.72 13.31
C LYS A 76 -12.98 2.44 13.56
N LEU A 77 -11.89 2.19 12.81
CA LEU A 77 -11.10 0.98 12.95
C LEU A 77 -10.26 1.07 14.23
N ALA A 78 -10.48 0.15 15.16
CA ALA A 78 -9.70 0.04 16.37
C ALA A 78 -8.25 -0.39 16.07
N SER A 79 -7.31 0.07 16.90
CA SER A 79 -5.87 -0.21 16.74
C SER A 79 -5.60 -1.71 16.71
N GLU A 80 -6.16 -2.45 17.66
CA GLU A 80 -5.99 -3.90 17.80
C GLU A 80 -6.55 -4.66 16.61
N LYS A 81 -7.72 -4.23 16.10
CA LYS A 81 -8.32 -4.84 14.90
C LYS A 81 -7.47 -4.60 13.65
N LEU A 82 -6.84 -3.44 13.56
CA LEU A 82 -5.93 -3.15 12.46
C LEU A 82 -4.66 -4.01 12.53
N ASP A 83 -4.10 -4.24 13.73
CA ASP A 83 -2.96 -5.14 13.91
C ASP A 83 -3.32 -6.58 13.53
N GLU A 84 -4.50 -7.08 13.92
CA GLU A 84 -5.01 -8.38 13.48
C GLU A 84 -5.06 -8.47 11.95
N TRP A 85 -5.61 -7.44 11.29
CA TRP A 85 -5.73 -7.41 9.84
C TRP A 85 -4.37 -7.43 9.14
N VAL A 86 -3.41 -6.66 9.63
CA VAL A 86 -2.06 -6.61 9.07
C VAL A 86 -1.35 -7.95 9.23
N GLN A 87 -1.48 -8.61 10.39
CA GLN A 87 -0.90 -9.94 10.63
C GLN A 87 -1.49 -11.04 9.74
N GLU A 88 -2.73 -10.90 9.29
CA GLU A 88 -3.39 -11.85 8.39
C GLU A 88 -3.03 -11.69 6.92
N VAL A 89 -2.35 -10.59 6.53
CA VAL A 89 -2.10 -10.27 5.12
C VAL A 89 -0.68 -10.65 4.70
N ASP A 90 -0.59 -11.63 3.82
CA ASP A 90 0.64 -12.05 3.14
C ASP A 90 0.57 -11.86 1.60
N TYR A 91 -0.27 -10.93 1.17
CA TYR A 91 -0.47 -10.56 -0.23
C TYR A 91 -0.27 -9.06 -0.43
N TYR A 92 0.77 -8.69 -1.19
CA TYR A 92 1.21 -7.29 -1.27
C TYR A 92 0.18 -6.32 -1.86
N CYS A 93 -0.64 -6.77 -2.84
CA CYS A 93 -1.67 -5.89 -3.39
C CYS A 93 -2.76 -5.56 -2.37
N LEU A 94 -3.16 -6.53 -1.53
CA LEU A 94 -4.13 -6.29 -0.46
C LEU A 94 -3.52 -5.37 0.63
N MET A 95 -2.25 -5.60 0.99
CA MET A 95 -1.54 -4.73 1.93
C MET A 95 -1.52 -3.28 1.44
N ASP A 96 -1.20 -3.04 0.17
CA ASP A 96 -1.10 -1.70 -0.40
C ASP A 96 -2.44 -0.96 -0.42
N VAL A 97 -3.55 -1.65 -0.73
CA VAL A 97 -4.88 -1.03 -0.68
C VAL A 97 -5.34 -0.77 0.76
N LEU A 98 -4.99 -1.64 1.71
CA LEU A 98 -5.26 -1.42 3.13
C LEU A 98 -4.49 -0.19 3.64
N MET A 99 -3.19 -0.09 3.40
CA MET A 99 -2.37 1.06 3.80
C MET A 99 -2.86 2.36 3.15
N THR A 100 -3.31 2.29 1.89
CA THR A 100 -3.93 3.44 1.21
C THR A 100 -5.25 3.88 1.87
N ALA A 101 -6.03 2.93 2.39
CA ALA A 101 -7.30 3.22 3.06
C ALA A 101 -7.09 3.89 4.42
N ILE A 102 -6.10 3.43 5.20
CA ILE A 102 -5.89 3.87 6.60
C ILE A 102 -4.92 5.04 6.76
N CYS A 103 -4.19 5.45 5.73
CA CYS A 103 -3.13 6.47 5.86
C CYS A 103 -3.60 7.86 6.35
N THR A 104 -4.90 8.09 6.41
CA THR A 104 -5.52 9.30 6.99
C THR A 104 -6.25 9.03 8.30
N ALA A 105 -6.17 7.80 8.83
CA ALA A 105 -6.73 7.47 10.13
C ALA A 105 -5.94 8.16 11.26
N PRO A 106 -6.57 8.49 12.40
CA PRO A 106 -5.87 9.09 13.54
C PRO A 106 -4.67 8.27 14.02
N ILE A 107 -4.77 6.92 13.96
CA ILE A 107 -3.75 5.97 14.41
C ILE A 107 -2.63 5.73 13.38
N SER A 108 -2.72 6.35 12.18
CA SER A 108 -1.81 6.02 11.06
C SER A 108 -0.34 6.31 11.35
N LEU A 109 -0.04 7.41 12.03
CA LEU A 109 1.35 7.78 12.38
C LEU A 109 1.93 6.81 13.41
N GLU A 110 1.19 6.52 14.47
CA GLU A 110 1.60 5.57 15.51
C GLU A 110 1.89 4.19 14.91
N LYS A 111 0.97 3.66 14.13
CA LYS A 111 1.14 2.34 13.48
C LYS A 111 2.26 2.32 12.45
N MET A 112 2.44 3.39 11.72
CA MET A 112 3.57 3.52 10.79
C MET A 112 4.91 3.45 11.54
N GLU A 113 5.06 4.19 12.66
CA GLU A 113 6.27 4.19 13.48
C GLU A 113 6.54 2.83 14.14
N GLU A 114 5.49 2.13 14.57
CA GLU A 114 5.59 0.79 15.15
C GLU A 114 6.01 -0.24 14.09
N TRP A 115 5.27 -0.31 12.99
CA TRP A 115 5.45 -1.35 11.99
C TRP A 115 6.71 -1.20 11.13
N THR A 116 7.22 0.03 10.92
CA THR A 116 8.50 0.21 10.21
C THR A 116 9.69 -0.44 10.92
N LYS A 117 9.60 -0.59 12.25
CA LYS A 117 10.63 -1.21 13.09
C LYS A 117 10.51 -2.73 13.18
N SER A 118 9.44 -3.32 12.66
CA SER A 118 9.20 -4.76 12.76
C SER A 118 10.19 -5.56 11.91
N ASP A 119 10.70 -6.66 12.49
CA ASP A 119 11.50 -7.67 11.78
C ASP A 119 10.64 -8.64 10.96
N ASP A 120 9.31 -8.66 11.19
CA ASP A 120 8.40 -9.39 10.32
C ASP A 120 8.29 -8.71 8.95
N GLU A 121 8.38 -9.51 7.90
CA GLU A 121 8.41 -9.00 6.51
C GLU A 121 7.15 -8.23 6.14
N TRP A 122 5.99 -8.78 6.52
CA TRP A 122 4.70 -8.23 6.12
C TRP A 122 4.27 -7.06 6.98
N ILE A 123 4.54 -7.11 8.30
CA ILE A 123 4.31 -5.99 9.20
C ILE A 123 5.26 -4.83 8.83
N GLY A 124 6.55 -5.12 8.59
CA GLY A 124 7.50 -4.12 8.11
C GLY A 124 7.08 -3.52 6.77
N ARG A 125 6.62 -4.35 5.81
CA ARG A 125 6.04 -3.86 4.57
C ARG A 125 4.86 -2.92 4.81
N ALA A 126 3.94 -3.27 5.72
CA ALA A 126 2.80 -2.41 6.06
C ALA A 126 3.27 -1.03 6.53
N GLY A 127 4.23 -0.97 7.46
CA GLY A 127 4.80 0.27 7.98
C GLY A 127 5.38 1.16 6.88
N TRP A 128 6.24 0.61 6.02
CA TRP A 128 6.87 1.35 4.94
C TRP A 128 5.88 1.75 3.82
N SER A 129 4.89 0.90 3.49
CA SER A 129 3.80 1.27 2.58
C SER A 129 2.92 2.38 3.15
N LEU A 130 2.68 2.35 4.47
CA LEU A 130 1.92 3.40 5.15
C LEU A 130 2.69 4.72 5.13
N LEU A 131 3.99 4.71 5.42
CA LEU A 131 4.86 5.89 5.30
C LEU A 131 4.82 6.48 3.90
N ALA A 132 4.91 5.66 2.85
CA ALA A 132 4.81 6.12 1.47
C ALA A 132 3.48 6.84 1.18
N ASN A 133 2.35 6.28 1.66
CA ASN A 133 1.04 6.91 1.52
C ASN A 133 0.93 8.22 2.31
N ILE A 134 1.45 8.26 3.54
CA ILE A 134 1.51 9.46 4.39
C ILE A 134 2.37 10.53 3.69
N ALA A 135 3.54 10.19 3.16
CA ALA A 135 4.38 11.11 2.43
C ALA A 135 3.67 11.77 1.24
N ILE A 136 2.82 11.03 0.54
CA ILE A 136 2.04 11.55 -0.59
C ILE A 136 0.85 12.42 -0.13
N LYS A 137 0.11 11.98 0.89
CA LYS A 137 -1.20 12.56 1.22
C LYS A 137 -1.17 13.59 2.33
N ASN A 138 -0.33 13.40 3.36
CA ASN A 138 -0.22 14.35 4.46
C ASN A 138 0.74 15.49 4.06
N LYS A 139 0.21 16.68 3.88
CA LYS A 139 0.97 17.88 3.48
C LYS A 139 1.36 18.78 4.66
N THR A 140 0.97 18.40 5.89
CA THR A 140 1.24 19.19 7.10
C THR A 140 2.51 18.73 7.84
N LEU A 141 3.02 17.54 7.52
CA LEU A 141 4.27 17.04 8.10
C LEU A 141 5.45 17.78 7.47
N GLU A 142 6.34 18.28 8.33
CA GLU A 142 7.58 18.94 7.94
C GLU A 142 8.62 17.94 7.41
N ASP A 143 9.61 18.42 6.69
CA ASP A 143 10.63 17.59 6.05
C ASP A 143 11.44 16.77 7.06
N GLU A 144 11.72 17.36 8.23
CA GLU A 144 12.46 16.73 9.34
C GLU A 144 11.83 15.42 9.81
N PHE A 145 10.51 15.28 9.68
CA PHE A 145 9.83 14.03 9.99
C PHE A 145 10.32 12.85 9.13
N PHE A 146 10.68 13.11 7.88
CA PHE A 146 11.07 12.06 6.93
C PHE A 146 12.56 11.70 6.97
N LEU A 147 13.42 12.56 7.53
CA LEU A 147 14.87 12.37 7.51
C LEU A 147 15.34 11.09 8.21
N PRO A 148 14.80 10.69 9.38
CA PRO A 148 15.17 9.42 10.00
C PRO A 148 14.85 8.20 9.11
N TYR A 149 13.73 8.23 8.39
CA TYR A 149 13.33 7.14 7.49
C TYR A 149 14.20 7.07 6.23
N LEU A 150 14.61 8.21 5.69
CA LEU A 150 15.59 8.27 4.59
C LEU A 150 16.92 7.65 5.02
N LYS A 151 17.39 7.97 6.24
CA LYS A 151 18.60 7.38 6.81
C LYS A 151 18.48 5.87 7.01
N GLU A 152 17.32 5.41 7.49
CA GLU A 152 17.04 3.99 7.70
C GLU A 152 17.06 3.23 6.36
N ILE A 153 16.44 3.78 5.32
CA ILE A 153 16.48 3.22 3.96
C ILE A 153 17.92 3.11 3.47
N HIS A 154 18.72 4.18 3.61
CA HIS A 154 20.10 4.21 3.18
C HIS A 154 20.94 3.10 3.82
N MET A 155 20.78 2.89 5.12
CA MET A 155 21.60 1.93 5.86
C MET A 155 21.16 0.48 5.68
N HIS A 156 19.87 0.22 5.50
CA HIS A 156 19.33 -1.13 5.71
C HIS A 156 18.59 -1.75 4.52
N ILE A 157 18.23 -0.98 3.49
CA ILE A 157 17.35 -1.48 2.41
C ILE A 157 17.84 -2.79 1.77
N HIS A 158 19.13 -2.97 1.54
CA HIS A 158 19.67 -4.18 0.92
C HIS A 158 19.68 -5.40 1.82
N ASN A 159 19.65 -5.19 3.14
CA ASN A 159 19.66 -6.27 4.13
C ASN A 159 18.24 -6.72 4.52
N GLU A 160 17.23 -5.97 4.10
CA GLU A 160 15.84 -6.25 4.44
C GLU A 160 15.25 -7.38 3.61
N LYS A 161 14.19 -8.01 4.13
CA LYS A 161 13.42 -9.04 3.44
C LYS A 161 12.75 -8.48 2.18
N ASN A 162 12.47 -9.34 1.22
CA ASN A 162 12.07 -8.99 -0.14
C ASN A 162 10.93 -7.96 -0.22
N ARG A 163 9.82 -8.24 0.46
CA ARG A 163 8.63 -7.35 0.39
C ARG A 163 8.76 -6.10 1.26
N LYS A 164 9.51 -6.15 2.35
CA LYS A 164 9.86 -4.96 3.15
C LYS A 164 10.79 -4.05 2.33
N ARG A 165 11.80 -4.60 1.67
CA ARG A 165 12.70 -3.88 0.76
C ARG A 165 11.96 -3.16 -0.36
N GLU A 166 10.98 -3.82 -0.98
CA GLU A 166 10.14 -3.23 -2.01
C GLU A 166 9.39 -1.99 -1.49
N SER A 167 8.78 -2.09 -0.32
CA SER A 167 8.04 -0.96 0.28
C SER A 167 8.97 0.17 0.76
N MET A 168 10.19 -0.12 1.20
CA MET A 168 11.21 0.88 1.50
C MET A 168 11.60 1.68 0.25
N ASN A 169 11.79 1.01 -0.90
CA ASN A 169 12.03 1.70 -2.16
C ASN A 169 10.85 2.60 -2.59
N HIS A 170 9.62 2.12 -2.38
CA HIS A 170 8.43 2.94 -2.63
C HIS A 170 8.36 4.15 -1.68
N ALA A 171 8.75 3.99 -0.41
CA ALA A 171 8.80 5.08 0.56
C ALA A 171 9.87 6.13 0.17
N LEU A 172 11.06 5.70 -0.24
CA LEU A 172 12.11 6.60 -0.77
C LEU A 172 11.57 7.46 -1.91
N ILE A 173 10.92 6.83 -2.88
CA ILE A 173 10.32 7.52 -4.03
C ILE A 173 9.23 8.49 -3.56
N ALA A 174 8.34 8.06 -2.68
CA ALA A 174 7.22 8.87 -2.20
C ALA A 174 7.69 10.10 -1.42
N ILE A 175 8.73 9.96 -0.58
CA ILE A 175 9.35 11.07 0.15
C ILE A 175 10.00 12.04 -0.85
N GLY A 176 10.79 11.55 -1.79
CA GLY A 176 11.46 12.39 -2.79
C GLY A 176 10.52 13.17 -3.72
N ILE A 177 9.29 12.74 -3.89
CA ILE A 177 8.30 13.44 -4.73
C ILE A 177 7.66 14.64 -3.99
N ARG A 178 7.79 14.75 -2.65
CA ARG A 178 7.07 15.76 -1.85
C ARG A 178 7.41 17.20 -2.24
N ASN A 179 8.69 17.55 -2.26
CA ASN A 179 9.20 18.88 -2.54
C ASN A 179 10.67 18.81 -2.99
N GLU A 180 11.27 19.95 -3.32
CA GLU A 180 12.61 20.04 -3.87
C GLU A 180 13.70 19.63 -2.87
N ASN A 181 13.55 19.97 -1.58
CA ASN A 181 14.53 19.63 -0.55
C ASN A 181 14.60 18.11 -0.33
N LEU A 182 13.46 17.44 -0.18
CA LEU A 182 13.40 15.98 -0.04
C LEU A 182 13.74 15.26 -1.35
N GLU A 183 13.49 15.87 -2.52
CA GLU A 183 13.94 15.34 -3.81
C GLU A 183 15.45 15.19 -3.86
N GLN A 184 16.19 16.25 -3.50
CA GLN A 184 17.66 16.25 -3.51
C GLN A 184 18.21 15.15 -2.60
N GLN A 185 17.73 15.06 -1.36
CA GLN A 185 18.16 14.05 -0.40
C GLN A 185 17.83 12.63 -0.83
N ALA A 186 16.61 12.40 -1.32
CA ALA A 186 16.18 11.07 -1.78
C ALA A 186 16.97 10.62 -3.03
N ILE A 187 17.32 11.53 -3.94
CA ILE A 187 18.15 11.23 -5.12
C ILE A 187 19.59 10.89 -4.71
N GLU A 188 20.17 11.62 -3.76
CA GLU A 188 21.51 11.32 -3.23
C GLU A 188 21.54 9.90 -2.65
N ILE A 189 20.60 9.57 -1.78
CA ILE A 189 20.45 8.22 -1.21
C ILE A 189 20.21 7.17 -2.31
N ALA A 190 19.35 7.45 -3.29
CA ALA A 190 19.08 6.52 -4.39
C ALA A 190 20.35 6.19 -5.19
N ARG A 191 21.26 7.15 -5.38
CA ARG A 191 22.56 6.93 -6.05
C ARG A 191 23.52 6.10 -5.21
N GLU A 192 23.56 6.34 -3.90
CA GLU A 192 24.45 5.62 -2.98
C GLU A 192 24.00 4.16 -2.79
N ILE A 193 22.70 3.90 -2.63
CA ILE A 193 22.18 2.53 -2.53
C ILE A 193 22.20 1.79 -3.87
N GLY A 194 22.15 2.53 -5.00
CA GLY A 194 22.10 1.91 -6.33
C GLY A 194 20.81 1.12 -6.58
N LYS A 195 20.92 0.07 -7.41
CA LYS A 195 19.76 -0.72 -7.81
C LYS A 195 19.20 -1.57 -6.68
N VAL A 196 17.91 -1.45 -6.43
CA VAL A 196 17.18 -2.26 -5.44
C VAL A 196 16.59 -3.49 -6.13
N GLU A 197 17.09 -4.69 -5.78
CA GLU A 197 16.62 -5.96 -6.34
C GLU A 197 15.47 -6.51 -5.50
N VAL A 198 14.34 -6.79 -6.18
CA VAL A 198 13.14 -7.39 -5.58
C VAL A 198 12.71 -8.57 -6.43
N ASP A 199 12.45 -9.70 -5.79
CA ASP A 199 11.82 -10.84 -6.44
C ASP A 199 10.30 -10.60 -6.56
N HIS A 200 9.83 -10.46 -7.78
CA HIS A 200 8.41 -10.26 -8.12
C HIS A 200 7.68 -11.56 -8.44
N GLY A 201 8.35 -12.71 -8.31
CA GLY A 201 7.79 -14.01 -8.68
C GLY A 201 7.47 -14.12 -10.19
N PRO A 202 6.51 -14.94 -10.58
CA PRO A 202 6.19 -15.21 -11.99
C PRO A 202 5.36 -14.07 -12.63
N THR A 203 5.81 -12.81 -12.44
CA THR A 203 5.14 -11.62 -12.96
C THR A 203 6.08 -10.82 -13.88
N SER A 204 5.53 -9.88 -14.64
CA SER A 204 6.31 -8.91 -15.42
C SER A 204 6.65 -7.63 -14.64
N CYS A 205 6.38 -7.59 -13.35
CA CYS A 205 6.67 -6.43 -12.51
C CYS A 205 8.17 -6.16 -12.44
N LYS A 206 8.52 -4.89 -12.30
CA LYS A 206 9.90 -4.43 -12.14
C LYS A 206 9.96 -3.45 -10.98
N THR A 207 11.00 -3.54 -10.18
CA THR A 207 11.31 -2.54 -9.16
C THR A 207 11.65 -1.22 -9.85
N PRO A 208 10.96 -0.12 -9.53
CA PRO A 208 11.29 1.18 -10.11
C PRO A 208 12.67 1.64 -9.60
N ASP A 209 13.47 2.17 -10.50
CA ASP A 209 14.66 2.91 -10.16
C ASP A 209 14.26 4.27 -9.55
N ALA A 210 14.69 4.53 -8.32
CA ALA A 210 14.18 5.64 -7.53
C ALA A 210 14.55 7.00 -8.13
N GLU A 211 15.81 7.24 -8.54
CA GLU A 211 16.24 8.53 -9.09
C GLU A 211 15.43 8.96 -10.32
N PRO A 212 15.41 8.19 -11.43
CA PRO A 212 14.66 8.61 -12.61
C PRO A 212 13.15 8.66 -12.37
N TYR A 213 12.63 7.83 -11.46
CA TYR A 213 11.22 7.87 -11.11
C TYR A 213 10.84 9.16 -10.38
N ILE A 214 11.61 9.56 -9.37
CA ILE A 214 11.40 10.81 -8.61
C ILE A 214 11.45 12.01 -9.56
N LYS A 215 12.49 12.15 -10.37
CA LYS A 215 12.64 13.25 -11.34
C LYS A 215 11.44 13.36 -12.26
N LYS A 216 11.05 12.26 -12.89
CA LYS A 216 9.91 12.22 -13.80
C LYS A 216 8.58 12.57 -13.13
N ALA A 217 8.39 12.13 -11.87
CA ALA A 217 7.19 12.45 -11.11
C ALA A 217 7.13 13.95 -10.74
N ARG A 218 8.26 14.52 -10.32
CA ARG A 218 8.37 15.95 -10.01
C ARG A 218 8.14 16.84 -11.24
N GLU A 219 8.79 16.57 -12.37
CA GLU A 219 8.55 17.28 -13.64
C GLU A 219 7.06 17.25 -14.05
N ARG A 220 6.38 16.12 -13.87
CA ARG A 220 4.94 16.02 -14.17
C ARG A 220 4.09 16.87 -13.24
N ALA A 221 4.48 16.95 -11.95
CA ALA A 221 3.77 17.77 -10.97
C ALA A 221 3.93 19.27 -11.29
N GLU A 222 5.12 19.71 -11.67
CA GLU A 222 5.40 21.10 -12.07
C GLU A 222 4.63 21.52 -13.33
N LYS A 223 4.64 20.68 -14.37
CA LYS A 223 3.85 20.92 -15.60
C LYS A 223 2.34 21.03 -15.35
N LYS A 224 1.82 20.43 -14.28
CA LYS A 224 0.40 20.56 -13.89
C LYS A 224 0.09 21.85 -13.14
N LYS A 225 1.07 22.48 -12.48
CA LYS A 225 0.90 23.77 -11.78
C LYS A 225 0.88 24.97 -12.74
N VAL A 226 1.45 24.80 -13.93
CA VAL A 226 1.57 25.86 -14.96
C VAL A 226 0.36 25.87 -15.92
N LYS A 227 -0.52 24.88 -15.83
CA LYS A 227 -1.79 24.83 -16.56
C LYS A 227 -2.97 25.18 -15.67
#